data_d5a4e37af24c2fc367eb1ed9b3fe5727
#
_entry.id   d5a4e37af24c2fc367eb1ed9b3fe5727
#
_cell.length_a   1.000
_cell.length_b   1.000
_cell.length_c   1.000
_cell.angle_alpha   90.00
_cell.angle_beta   90.00
_cell.angle_gamma   90.00
#
_symmetry.space_group_name_H-M   'P 1'
#
loop_
_entity.id
_entity.type
_entity.pdbx_description
1 polymer ?
#
loop_
_entity_poly.entity_id
_entity_poly.type
_entity_poly.pdbx_seq_one_letter_code
_entity_poly.pdbx_strand_id
1 'polypeptide(L)'
;EIASCLVGSEMCIRDRNISFVTTDKVRIANLRCEDVVALGRAPYTNWIGQLQTEDKERVAEAMRLVGMTDYAEKTMDKMSDGECQRIMIARALAQDTPVILLDEPTAFLDLPNRYELCLLLKKLAQEEGKCIIFSTHDLDIALSLCDFIMLIDNPQLYSLPTRKMVASGHIERLFRNESITFDAQEMRVRIK
;
A
#
# COMPACT_ATOMS: atom_id res chain seq x y z
N GLU A 1 -12.47 6.86 18.18
CA GLU A 1 -13.96 6.91 18.00
C GLU A 1 -14.44 6.35 16.63
N ILE A 2 -13.56 6.11 15.66
CA ILE A 2 -13.96 5.51 14.36
C ILE A 2 -14.21 3.99 14.48
N ALA A 3 -13.68 3.33 15.50
CA ALA A 3 -13.79 1.87 15.65
C ALA A 3 -15.14 1.37 16.20
N SER A 4 -16.00 2.23 16.76
CA SER A 4 -17.26 1.80 17.40
C SER A 4 -18.48 1.78 16.46
N CYS A 5 -18.39 2.33 15.24
CA CYS A 5 -19.53 2.40 14.31
C CYS A 5 -19.67 1.24 13.33
N LEU A 6 -18.79 0.24 13.38
CA LEU A 6 -18.68 -0.79 12.33
C LEU A 6 -18.87 -2.22 12.85
N VAL A 7 -19.99 -2.48 13.49
CA VAL A 7 -20.38 -3.85 13.91
C VAL A 7 -21.56 -4.31 13.03
N GLY A 8 -21.41 -5.43 12.33
CA GLY A 8 -22.43 -6.07 11.53
C GLY A 8 -22.28 -5.90 10.02
N SER A 9 -23.38 -5.73 9.30
CA SER A 9 -23.45 -5.68 7.83
C SER A 9 -22.59 -4.58 7.19
N GLU A 10 -22.39 -3.45 7.87
CA GLU A 10 -21.56 -2.34 7.37
C GLU A 10 -20.07 -2.69 7.32
N MET A 11 -19.58 -3.49 8.27
CA MET A 11 -18.18 -3.98 8.28
C MET A 11 -17.92 -4.86 7.05
N CYS A 12 -18.85 -5.77 6.73
CA CYS A 12 -18.73 -6.61 5.53
C CYS A 12 -18.76 -5.79 4.23
N ILE A 13 -19.55 -4.70 4.17
CA ILE A 13 -19.61 -3.82 3.00
C ILE A 13 -18.28 -3.09 2.83
N ARG A 14 -17.72 -2.53 3.90
CA ARG A 14 -16.42 -1.87 3.87
C ARG A 14 -15.33 -2.82 3.41
N ASP A 15 -15.27 -4.02 4.00
CA ASP A 15 -14.23 -5.00 3.74
C ASP A 15 -14.26 -5.58 2.32
N ARG A 16 -15.35 -5.37 1.58
CA ARG A 16 -15.45 -5.68 0.15
C ARG A 16 -15.13 -4.51 -0.78
N ASN A 17 -14.97 -3.30 -0.24
CA ASN A 17 -14.69 -2.10 -1.04
C ASN A 17 -13.29 -1.55 -0.81
N ILE A 18 -12.74 -1.73 0.39
CA ILE A 18 -11.45 -1.16 0.76
C ILE A 18 -10.63 -2.21 1.51
N SER A 19 -9.42 -2.46 1.07
CA SER A 19 -8.41 -3.18 1.83
C SER A 19 -7.38 -2.22 2.43
N PHE A 20 -6.79 -2.61 3.55
CA PHE A 20 -5.86 -1.77 4.28
C PHE A 20 -4.61 -2.54 4.68
N VAL A 21 -3.45 -1.91 4.48
CA VAL A 21 -2.13 -2.40 4.89
C VAL A 21 -1.52 -1.38 5.84
N THR A 22 -1.30 -1.78 7.08
CA THR A 22 -0.68 -0.93 8.12
C THR A 22 0.83 -0.87 7.98
N THR A 23 1.44 0.14 8.58
CA THR A 23 2.90 0.27 8.71
C THR A 23 3.50 -0.78 9.65
N ASP A 24 2.69 -1.41 10.51
CA ASP A 24 3.16 -2.36 11.51
C ASP A 24 3.85 -3.57 10.88
N LYS A 25 4.99 -3.95 11.44
CA LYS A 25 5.69 -5.18 11.05
C LYS A 25 4.92 -6.39 11.54
N VAL A 26 4.15 -7.00 10.64
CA VAL A 26 3.40 -8.22 10.94
C VAL A 26 4.34 -9.41 10.82
N ARG A 27 4.81 -9.93 11.96
CA ARG A 27 5.58 -11.18 12.05
C ARG A 27 4.83 -12.15 12.92
N ILE A 28 4.15 -13.10 12.31
CA ILE A 28 3.39 -14.14 13.03
C ILE A 28 4.22 -15.41 12.99
N ALA A 29 4.68 -15.86 14.16
CA ALA A 29 5.47 -17.07 14.27
C ALA A 29 4.66 -18.29 13.79
N ASN A 30 5.32 -19.20 13.06
CA ASN A 30 4.74 -20.45 12.57
C ASN A 30 3.53 -20.32 11.63
N LEU A 31 3.19 -19.11 11.14
CA LEU A 31 2.15 -18.93 10.14
C LEU A 31 2.79 -18.84 8.75
N ARG A 32 2.33 -19.68 7.80
CA ARG A 32 2.84 -19.71 6.43
C ARG A 32 2.37 -18.46 5.68
N CYS A 33 3.17 -18.03 4.69
CA CYS A 33 2.84 -16.87 3.87
C CYS A 33 1.50 -17.03 3.16
N GLU A 34 1.20 -18.22 2.61
CA GLU A 34 -0.10 -18.45 1.97
C GLU A 34 -1.27 -18.34 2.94
N ASP A 35 -1.11 -18.77 4.19
CA ASP A 35 -2.16 -18.67 5.21
C ASP A 35 -2.43 -17.20 5.56
N VAL A 36 -1.37 -16.36 5.62
CA VAL A 36 -1.51 -14.90 5.82
C VAL A 36 -2.27 -14.27 4.67
N VAL A 37 -1.95 -14.63 3.43
CA VAL A 37 -2.64 -14.11 2.23
C VAL A 37 -4.10 -14.58 2.23
N ALA A 38 -4.37 -15.82 2.65
CA ALA A 38 -5.70 -16.40 2.76
C ALA A 38 -6.61 -15.65 3.75
N LEU A 39 -6.06 -14.97 4.77
CA LEU A 39 -6.83 -14.11 5.67
C LEU A 39 -7.52 -12.96 4.90
N GLY A 40 -6.99 -12.55 3.75
CA GLY A 40 -7.64 -11.58 2.86
C GLY A 40 -9.01 -12.05 2.36
N ARG A 41 -9.24 -13.35 2.32
CA ARG A 41 -10.52 -13.93 1.89
C ARG A 41 -11.57 -14.03 3.01
N ALA A 42 -11.23 -13.64 4.24
CA ALA A 42 -12.15 -13.70 5.38
C ALA A 42 -13.56 -13.09 5.10
N PRO A 43 -13.70 -11.95 4.38
CA PRO A 43 -15.03 -11.39 4.06
C PRO A 43 -15.90 -12.24 3.12
N TYR A 44 -15.32 -13.27 2.51
CA TYR A 44 -15.98 -14.14 1.51
C TYR A 44 -16.15 -15.59 2.00
N THR A 45 -15.50 -15.95 3.11
CA THR A 45 -15.63 -17.31 3.69
C THR A 45 -16.99 -17.48 4.36
N ASN A 46 -17.40 -18.75 4.49
CA ASN A 46 -18.58 -19.10 5.26
C ASN A 46 -18.34 -18.90 6.78
N TRP A 47 -19.39 -19.11 7.59
CA TRP A 47 -19.34 -18.95 9.04
C TRP A 47 -18.31 -19.87 9.76
N ILE A 48 -17.84 -20.92 9.10
CA ILE A 48 -16.78 -21.82 9.61
C ILE A 48 -15.38 -21.32 9.18
N GLY A 49 -15.29 -20.30 8.30
CA GLY A 49 -14.01 -19.79 7.78
C GLY A 49 -13.37 -20.69 6.70
N GLN A 50 -14.14 -21.56 6.06
CA GLN A 50 -13.63 -22.48 5.06
C GLN A 50 -13.45 -21.80 3.71
N LEU A 51 -12.23 -21.91 3.15
CA LEU A 51 -11.88 -21.40 1.82
C LEU A 51 -12.49 -22.31 0.73
N GLN A 52 -13.18 -21.69 -0.22
CA GLN A 52 -13.64 -22.33 -1.45
C GLN A 52 -12.50 -22.46 -2.47
N THR A 53 -12.71 -23.20 -3.55
CA THR A 53 -11.72 -23.34 -4.64
C THR A 53 -11.36 -21.98 -5.22
N GLU A 54 -12.34 -21.12 -5.47
CA GLU A 54 -12.13 -19.76 -5.98
C GLU A 54 -11.26 -18.93 -5.02
N ASP A 55 -11.44 -19.06 -3.70
CA ASP A 55 -10.62 -18.34 -2.72
C ASP A 55 -9.14 -18.76 -2.81
N LYS A 56 -8.88 -20.07 -2.99
CA LYS A 56 -7.52 -20.57 -3.15
C LYS A 56 -6.87 -20.07 -4.45
N GLU A 57 -7.63 -19.98 -5.53
CA GLU A 57 -7.15 -19.40 -6.81
C GLU A 57 -6.82 -17.93 -6.64
N ARG A 58 -7.65 -17.15 -5.92
CA ARG A 58 -7.37 -15.74 -5.61
C ARG A 58 -6.13 -15.56 -4.75
N VAL A 59 -5.90 -16.43 -3.77
CA VAL A 59 -4.69 -16.44 -2.94
C VAL A 59 -3.44 -16.72 -3.81
N ALA A 60 -3.47 -17.75 -4.64
CA ALA A 60 -2.36 -18.11 -5.51
C ALA A 60 -2.05 -16.97 -6.50
N GLU A 61 -3.07 -16.36 -7.10
CA GLU A 61 -2.92 -15.24 -8.02
C GLU A 61 -2.35 -14.01 -7.32
N ALA A 62 -2.82 -13.66 -6.13
CA ALA A 62 -2.28 -12.55 -5.34
C ALA A 62 -0.79 -12.76 -5.03
N MET A 63 -0.38 -13.97 -4.68
CA MET A 63 1.03 -14.30 -4.44
C MET A 63 1.86 -14.20 -5.73
N ARG A 64 1.31 -14.63 -6.85
CA ARG A 64 1.96 -14.51 -8.17
C ARG A 64 2.19 -13.05 -8.55
N LEU A 65 1.19 -12.18 -8.37
CA LEU A 65 1.24 -10.76 -8.72
C LEU A 65 2.35 -10.01 -7.95
N VAL A 66 2.61 -10.39 -6.71
CA VAL A 66 3.68 -9.76 -5.91
C VAL A 66 5.04 -10.49 -6.02
N GLY A 67 5.12 -11.57 -6.83
CA GLY A 67 6.34 -12.33 -7.04
C GLY A 67 6.74 -13.20 -5.85
N MET A 68 5.77 -13.70 -5.06
CA MET A 68 6.01 -14.46 -3.82
C MET A 68 5.52 -15.92 -3.87
N THR A 69 5.29 -16.46 -5.06
CA THR A 69 4.77 -17.84 -5.24
C THR A 69 5.65 -18.88 -4.55
N ASP A 70 6.99 -18.79 -4.69
CA ASP A 70 7.94 -19.73 -4.11
C ASP A 70 8.06 -19.63 -2.59
N TYR A 71 7.38 -18.66 -1.99
CA TYR A 71 7.39 -18.38 -0.56
C TYR A 71 6.13 -18.88 0.15
N ALA A 72 5.19 -19.51 -0.56
CA ALA A 72 3.88 -19.92 -0.03
C ALA A 72 4.00 -20.71 1.29
N GLU A 73 4.87 -21.72 1.30
CA GLU A 73 5.10 -22.63 2.43
C GLU A 73 6.05 -22.05 3.50
N LYS A 74 6.72 -20.93 3.23
CA LYS A 74 7.63 -20.30 4.22
C LYS A 74 6.82 -19.59 5.30
N THR A 75 7.38 -19.56 6.51
CA THR A 75 6.77 -18.87 7.66
C THR A 75 7.21 -17.41 7.70
N MET A 76 6.30 -16.52 8.12
CA MET A 76 6.51 -15.07 8.16
C MET A 76 7.69 -14.63 9.03
N ASP A 77 8.03 -15.37 10.06
CA ASP A 77 9.16 -15.09 10.95
C ASP A 77 10.54 -15.28 10.29
N LYS A 78 10.60 -15.98 9.14
CA LYS A 78 11.81 -16.22 8.36
C LYS A 78 11.96 -15.29 7.14
N MET A 79 11.10 -14.30 7.04
CA MET A 79 11.06 -13.37 5.92
C MET A 79 11.80 -12.07 6.23
N SER A 80 12.40 -11.45 5.23
CA SER A 80 12.87 -10.06 5.31
C SER A 80 11.69 -9.08 5.41
N ASP A 81 11.94 -7.84 5.84
CA ASP A 81 10.90 -6.83 5.95
C ASP A 81 10.23 -6.55 4.59
N GLY A 82 11.01 -6.50 3.49
CA GLY A 82 10.47 -6.32 2.14
C GLY A 82 9.61 -7.49 1.67
N GLU A 83 10.01 -8.73 1.97
CA GLU A 83 9.21 -9.91 1.67
C GLU A 83 7.92 -9.93 2.49
N CYS A 84 7.98 -9.62 3.79
CA CYS A 84 6.79 -9.47 4.64
C CYS A 84 5.83 -8.42 4.06
N GLN A 85 6.34 -7.27 3.63
CA GLN A 85 5.53 -6.22 3.03
C GLN A 85 4.84 -6.69 1.75
N ARG A 86 5.54 -7.43 0.88
CA ARG A 86 4.93 -8.03 -0.33
C ARG A 86 3.82 -9.04 0.03
N ILE A 87 3.98 -9.85 1.08
CA ILE A 87 2.94 -10.77 1.57
C ILE A 87 1.72 -9.99 2.09
N MET A 88 1.93 -8.89 2.80
CA MET A 88 0.81 -8.05 3.29
C MET A 88 0.06 -7.39 2.13
N ILE A 89 0.75 -6.99 1.07
CA ILE A 89 0.13 -6.50 -0.17
C ILE A 89 -0.62 -7.64 -0.88
N ALA A 90 -0.06 -8.85 -0.94
CA ALA A 90 -0.77 -10.01 -1.49
C ALA A 90 -2.07 -10.30 -0.73
N ARG A 91 -2.05 -10.20 0.61
CA ARG A 91 -3.26 -10.32 1.43
C ARG A 91 -4.33 -9.28 1.03
N ALA A 92 -3.92 -8.03 0.83
CA ALA A 92 -4.82 -6.97 0.41
C ALA A 92 -5.37 -7.21 -1.01
N LEU A 93 -4.55 -7.74 -1.92
CA LEU A 93 -4.98 -8.13 -3.27
C LEU A 93 -5.95 -9.31 -3.24
N ALA A 94 -5.70 -10.33 -2.42
CA ALA A 94 -6.57 -11.49 -2.24
C ALA A 94 -7.96 -11.08 -1.72
N GLN A 95 -8.07 -9.98 -0.98
CA GLN A 95 -9.34 -9.41 -0.54
C GLN A 95 -10.19 -8.88 -1.71
N ASP A 96 -9.58 -8.67 -2.88
CA ASP A 96 -10.22 -8.29 -4.15
C ASP A 96 -11.10 -7.04 -4.06
N THR A 97 -10.60 -6.01 -3.42
CA THR A 97 -11.27 -4.72 -3.30
C THR A 97 -10.86 -3.76 -4.42
N PRO A 98 -11.72 -2.83 -4.85
CA PRO A 98 -11.37 -1.81 -5.84
C PRO A 98 -10.36 -0.77 -5.32
N VAL A 99 -10.29 -0.57 -3.99
CA VAL A 99 -9.40 0.40 -3.35
C VAL A 99 -8.48 -0.30 -2.36
N ILE A 100 -7.18 0.01 -2.44
CA ILE A 100 -6.16 -0.46 -1.50
C ILE A 100 -5.52 0.76 -0.85
N LEU A 101 -5.59 0.84 0.47
CA LEU A 101 -4.94 1.86 1.27
C LEU A 101 -3.70 1.26 1.94
N LEU A 102 -2.55 1.94 1.82
CA LEU A 102 -1.31 1.51 2.47
C LEU A 102 -0.77 2.67 3.32
N ASP A 103 -0.45 2.36 4.55
CA ASP A 103 0.16 3.33 5.45
C ASP A 103 1.67 3.13 5.47
N GLU A 104 2.41 4.13 4.94
CA GLU A 104 3.86 4.13 4.78
C GLU A 104 4.46 2.79 4.30
N PRO A 105 4.04 2.23 3.16
CA PRO A 105 4.42 0.88 2.74
C PRO A 105 5.92 0.71 2.49
N THR A 106 6.66 1.81 2.37
CA THR A 106 8.11 1.82 2.15
C THR A 106 8.92 2.04 3.43
N ALA A 107 8.25 2.22 4.58
CA ALA A 107 8.93 2.32 5.86
C ALA A 107 9.78 1.07 6.11
N PHE A 108 10.96 1.25 6.68
CA PHE A 108 11.92 0.18 7.00
C PHE A 108 12.54 -0.56 5.81
N LEU A 109 12.28 -0.15 4.57
CA LEU A 109 12.93 -0.69 3.38
C LEU A 109 14.17 0.13 3.02
N ASP A 110 15.20 -0.51 2.52
CA ASP A 110 16.33 0.14 1.88
C ASP A 110 15.93 0.77 0.53
N LEU A 111 16.76 1.65 0.01
CA LEU A 111 16.43 2.45 -1.16
C LEU A 111 16.02 1.62 -2.39
N PRO A 112 16.74 0.56 -2.80
CA PRO A 112 16.32 -0.28 -3.93
C PRO A 112 14.95 -0.91 -3.71
N ASN A 113 14.71 -1.51 -2.55
CA ASN A 113 13.44 -2.18 -2.24
C ASN A 113 12.25 -1.21 -2.18
N ARG A 114 12.45 0.06 -1.77
CA ARG A 114 11.40 1.10 -1.84
C ARG A 114 10.92 1.34 -3.26
N TYR A 115 11.86 1.54 -4.19
CA TYR A 115 11.52 1.77 -5.60
C TYR A 115 10.88 0.54 -6.24
N GLU A 116 11.41 -0.67 -5.98
CA GLU A 116 10.80 -1.91 -6.48
C GLU A 116 9.37 -2.08 -5.99
N LEU A 117 9.11 -1.81 -4.71
CA LEU A 117 7.78 -1.88 -4.15
C LEU A 117 6.83 -0.88 -4.82
N CYS A 118 7.26 0.37 -4.98
CA CYS A 118 6.43 1.41 -5.60
C CYS A 118 6.18 1.13 -7.09
N LEU A 119 7.16 0.56 -7.81
CA LEU A 119 6.96 0.10 -9.18
C LEU A 119 5.96 -1.06 -9.25
N LEU A 120 6.00 -1.98 -8.30
CA LEU A 120 5.00 -3.04 -8.15
C LEU A 120 3.60 -2.43 -7.92
N LEU A 121 3.45 -1.49 -7.00
CA LEU A 121 2.17 -0.83 -6.73
C LEU A 121 1.63 -0.11 -7.98
N LYS A 122 2.50 0.59 -8.72
CA LYS A 122 2.13 1.25 -9.98
C LYS A 122 1.65 0.24 -11.02
N LYS A 123 2.37 -0.87 -11.18
CA LYS A 123 1.99 -1.96 -12.07
C LYS A 123 0.62 -2.53 -11.71
N LEU A 124 0.39 -2.83 -10.44
CA LEU A 124 -0.89 -3.34 -9.94
C LEU A 124 -2.05 -2.36 -10.19
N ALA A 125 -1.81 -1.05 -10.00
CA ALA A 125 -2.84 -0.05 -10.30
C ALA A 125 -3.21 -0.04 -11.79
N GLN A 126 -2.23 -0.18 -12.69
CA GLN A 126 -2.43 -0.10 -14.13
C GLN A 126 -2.99 -1.40 -14.73
N GLU A 127 -2.48 -2.56 -14.31
CA GLU A 127 -2.83 -3.86 -14.90
C GLU A 127 -4.09 -4.46 -14.25
N GLU A 128 -4.28 -4.29 -12.92
CA GLU A 128 -5.42 -4.84 -12.20
C GLU A 128 -6.57 -3.84 -12.01
N GLY A 129 -6.43 -2.61 -12.52
CA GLY A 129 -7.45 -1.56 -12.41
C GLY A 129 -7.79 -1.15 -10.99
N LYS A 130 -6.85 -1.31 -10.05
CA LYS A 130 -7.04 -0.96 -8.63
C LYS A 130 -6.71 0.50 -8.37
N CYS A 131 -7.48 1.15 -7.50
CA CYS A 131 -7.11 2.45 -6.94
C CYS A 131 -6.20 2.21 -5.74
N ILE A 132 -4.91 2.56 -5.88
CA ILE A 132 -3.91 2.40 -4.81
C ILE A 132 -3.58 3.77 -4.24
N ILE A 133 -3.82 3.94 -2.93
CA ILE A 133 -3.51 5.16 -2.19
C ILE A 133 -2.55 4.79 -1.07
N PHE A 134 -1.44 5.48 -0.97
CA PHE A 134 -0.49 5.26 0.12
C PHE A 134 0.02 6.56 0.73
N SER A 135 0.27 6.53 2.04
CA SER A 135 0.96 7.61 2.73
C SER A 135 2.47 7.47 2.53
N THR A 136 3.17 8.57 2.40
CA THR A 136 4.64 8.59 2.35
C THR A 136 5.17 9.97 2.73
N HIS A 137 6.33 9.98 3.34
CA HIS A 137 7.15 11.18 3.54
C HIS A 137 8.30 11.28 2.51
N ASP A 138 8.40 10.31 1.58
CA ASP A 138 9.40 10.28 0.52
C ASP A 138 8.88 11.05 -0.71
N LEU A 139 9.34 12.31 -0.83
CA LEU A 139 8.90 13.20 -1.90
C LEU A 139 9.36 12.71 -3.28
N ASP A 140 10.55 12.10 -3.37
CA ASP A 140 11.10 11.63 -4.64
C ASP A 140 10.24 10.50 -5.23
N ILE A 141 9.81 9.58 -4.38
CA ILE A 141 8.87 8.52 -4.75
C ILE A 141 7.53 9.11 -5.20
N ALA A 142 6.96 10.02 -4.41
CA ALA A 142 5.67 10.64 -4.73
C ALA A 142 5.71 11.37 -6.09
N LEU A 143 6.77 12.12 -6.37
CA LEU A 143 6.91 12.90 -7.60
C LEU A 143 7.21 12.03 -8.83
N SER A 144 7.98 10.95 -8.64
CA SER A 144 8.44 10.11 -9.77
C SER A 144 7.43 9.06 -10.19
N LEU A 145 6.64 8.54 -9.26
CA LEU A 145 5.86 7.32 -9.47
C LEU A 145 4.34 7.51 -9.37
N CYS A 146 3.87 8.52 -8.62
CA CYS A 146 2.43 8.72 -8.41
C CYS A 146 1.80 9.57 -9.51
N ASP A 147 0.60 9.19 -9.93
CA ASP A 147 -0.19 9.96 -10.90
C ASP A 147 -0.82 11.20 -10.24
N PHE A 148 -1.22 11.07 -8.96
CA PHE A 148 -1.83 12.11 -8.15
C PHE A 148 -1.11 12.23 -6.81
N ILE A 149 -1.06 13.44 -6.28
CA ILE A 149 -0.55 13.73 -4.93
C ILE A 149 -1.66 14.41 -4.12
N MET A 150 -1.87 13.88 -2.92
CA MET A 150 -2.65 14.52 -1.87
C MET A 150 -1.69 15.13 -0.86
N LEU A 151 -1.58 16.45 -0.85
CA LEU A 151 -0.69 17.19 0.05
C LEU A 151 -1.48 17.67 1.26
N ILE A 152 -1.08 17.25 2.45
CA ILE A 152 -1.66 17.68 3.72
C ILE A 152 -0.83 18.85 4.25
N ASP A 153 -1.42 20.04 4.26
CA ASP A 153 -0.85 21.29 4.82
C ASP A 153 -1.87 21.86 5.81
N ASN A 154 -1.88 21.29 7.01
CA ASN A 154 -2.93 21.50 8.01
C ASN A 154 -3.28 22.99 8.22
N PRO A 155 -4.56 23.40 8.10
CA PRO A 155 -5.77 22.57 7.99
C PRO A 155 -6.19 22.23 6.54
N GLN A 156 -5.38 22.53 5.54
CA GLN A 156 -5.73 22.38 4.14
C GLN A 156 -5.28 21.04 3.55
N LEU A 157 -6.05 20.53 2.59
CA LEU A 157 -5.74 19.34 1.81
C LEU A 157 -5.80 19.73 0.31
N TYR A 158 -4.71 19.51 -0.40
CA TYR A 158 -4.64 19.72 -1.83
C TYR A 158 -4.55 18.40 -2.55
N SER A 159 -5.42 18.14 -3.53
CA SER A 159 -5.40 16.92 -4.34
C SER A 159 -5.28 17.30 -5.81
N LEU A 160 -4.13 16.99 -6.41
CA LEU A 160 -3.82 17.38 -7.79
C LEU A 160 -3.04 16.28 -8.51
N PRO A 161 -3.16 16.18 -9.85
CA PRO A 161 -2.19 15.42 -10.65
C PRO A 161 -0.77 15.89 -10.35
N THR A 162 0.18 14.95 -10.29
CA THR A 162 1.56 15.23 -9.83
C THR A 162 2.19 16.44 -10.52
N ARG A 163 2.08 16.57 -11.85
CA ARG A 163 2.61 17.73 -12.59
C ARG A 163 1.95 19.05 -12.18
N LYS A 164 0.65 19.03 -11.92
CA LYS A 164 -0.08 20.22 -11.46
C LYS A 164 0.28 20.56 -10.01
N MET A 165 0.51 19.57 -9.17
CA MET A 165 0.96 19.76 -7.80
C MET A 165 2.32 20.46 -7.76
N VAL A 166 3.28 20.06 -8.58
CA VAL A 166 4.59 20.73 -8.71
C VAL A 166 4.41 22.17 -9.19
N ALA A 167 3.63 22.39 -10.25
CA ALA A 167 3.42 23.72 -10.84
C ALA A 167 2.63 24.68 -9.93
N SER A 168 1.88 24.17 -8.96
CA SER A 168 1.06 24.99 -8.05
C SER A 168 1.87 25.77 -7.00
N GLY A 169 3.14 25.38 -6.77
CA GLY A 169 3.99 25.97 -5.72
C GLY A 169 3.64 25.52 -4.29
N HIS A 170 2.66 24.61 -4.11
CA HIS A 170 2.30 24.13 -2.77
C HIS A 170 3.46 23.37 -2.11
N ILE A 171 4.15 22.51 -2.87
CA ILE A 171 5.33 21.79 -2.37
C ILE A 171 6.44 22.76 -2.02
N GLU A 172 6.75 23.71 -2.92
CA GLU A 172 7.79 24.73 -2.69
C GLU A 172 7.55 25.49 -1.37
N ARG A 173 6.29 25.84 -1.10
CA ARG A 173 5.92 26.56 0.14
C ARG A 173 6.26 25.77 1.40
N LEU A 174 6.05 24.45 1.41
CA LEU A 174 6.38 23.58 2.56
C LEU A 174 7.89 23.50 2.81
N PHE A 175 8.69 23.52 1.76
CA PHE A 175 10.15 23.43 1.84
C PHE A 175 10.85 24.80 1.88
N ARG A 176 10.09 25.90 1.95
CA ARG A 176 10.65 27.25 1.95
C ARG A 176 11.13 27.64 3.35
N ASN A 177 12.40 27.39 3.65
CA ASN A 177 13.05 27.85 4.86
C ASN A 177 14.46 28.44 4.56
N GLU A 178 15.23 28.80 5.61
CA GLU A 178 16.55 29.40 5.45
C GLU A 178 17.57 28.47 4.78
N SER A 179 17.46 27.16 4.99
CA SER A 179 18.48 26.17 4.63
C SER A 179 18.14 25.35 3.40
N ILE A 180 16.85 25.17 3.08
CA ILE A 180 16.41 24.31 1.99
C ILE A 180 15.38 25.01 1.11
N THR A 181 15.28 24.55 -0.14
CA THR A 181 14.26 24.97 -1.09
C THR A 181 13.89 23.78 -2.00
N PHE A 182 12.69 23.80 -2.56
CA PHE A 182 12.27 22.84 -3.57
C PHE A 182 12.51 23.44 -4.97
N ASP A 183 13.23 22.70 -5.81
CA ASP A 183 13.43 23.04 -7.22
C ASP A 183 12.36 22.34 -8.07
N ALA A 184 11.40 23.11 -8.57
CA ALA A 184 10.29 22.58 -9.36
C ALA A 184 10.71 22.07 -10.75
N GLN A 185 11.82 22.55 -11.31
CA GLN A 185 12.32 22.10 -12.61
C GLN A 185 13.00 20.75 -12.50
N GLU A 186 13.79 20.57 -11.45
CA GLU A 186 14.48 19.30 -11.18
C GLU A 186 13.67 18.37 -10.27
N MET A 187 12.50 18.82 -9.79
CA MET A 187 11.59 18.09 -8.88
C MET A 187 12.30 17.51 -7.65
N ARG A 188 13.20 18.27 -7.03
CA ARG A 188 13.98 17.84 -5.87
C ARG A 188 14.21 18.96 -4.86
N VAL A 189 14.49 18.57 -3.62
CA VAL A 189 14.90 19.48 -2.56
C VAL A 189 16.39 19.81 -2.73
N ARG A 190 16.73 21.09 -2.61
CA ARG A 190 18.12 21.59 -2.61
C ARG A 190 18.46 22.28 -1.30
N ILE A 191 19.70 22.15 -0.88
CA ILE A 191 20.29 22.95 0.18
C ILE A 191 20.73 24.27 -0.46
N LYS A 192 20.44 25.40 0.20
CA LYS A 192 20.83 26.74 -0.24
C LYS A 192 22.29 27.02 -0.02
#